data_fbc843786266d8f591f1a3fbff85ebdc
#
_entry.id   fbc843786266d8f591f1a3fbff85ebdc
#
_cell.length_a   1.000
_cell.length_b   1.000
_cell.length_c   1.000
_cell.angle_alpha   90.00
_cell.angle_beta   90.00
_cell.angle_gamma   90.00
#
_symmetry.space_group_name_H-M   'P 1'
#
loop_
_entity.id
_entity.type
_entity.pdbx_description
1 polymer ?
#
loop_
_entity_poly.entity_id
_entity_poly.type
_entity_poly.pdbx_seq_one_letter_code
_entity_poly.pdbx_strand_id
1 'polypeptide(L)'
;ADWIIFTRADSTTPDPAITAWLEALKLPYSSVNFISGEPTPIHSDAPRWQDIKEWTLALGVAKPDRIEAGIRELNLSVKHRVTGADHEVFDKKTLALCLETSKALLTTEKDYWREKTYFDQLSKPVYLLPLSISWQRGGSFTQILEVLTQNLSKN
;
A
#
# COMPACT_ATOMS: atom_id res chain seq x y z
N ALA A 1 16.19 11.67 -19.48
CA ALA A 1 15.73 11.41 -18.09
C ALA A 1 16.94 11.57 -17.17
N ASP A 2 16.75 12.26 -16.04
CA ASP A 2 17.85 12.52 -15.10
C ASP A 2 17.95 11.43 -14.03
N TRP A 3 16.88 10.64 -13.86
CA TRP A 3 16.80 9.53 -12.92
C TRP A 3 15.68 8.56 -13.29
N ILE A 4 15.89 7.27 -13.05
CA ILE A 4 14.88 6.22 -13.26
C ILE A 4 14.55 5.56 -11.92
N ILE A 5 13.26 5.42 -11.63
CA ILE A 5 12.78 4.74 -10.42
C ILE A 5 11.99 3.50 -10.83
N PHE A 6 12.52 2.34 -10.46
CA PHE A 6 11.77 1.09 -10.58
C PHE A 6 10.82 0.98 -9.39
N THR A 7 9.54 0.96 -9.66
CA THR A 7 8.52 0.74 -8.65
C THR A 7 8.10 -0.73 -8.64
N ARG A 8 7.65 -1.22 -7.50
CA ARG A 8 7.13 -2.58 -7.35
C ARG A 8 8.17 -3.66 -7.69
N ALA A 9 9.43 -3.42 -7.34
CA ALA A 9 10.48 -4.40 -7.48
C ALA A 9 10.24 -5.52 -6.44
N ASP A 10 9.60 -6.62 -6.88
CA ASP A 10 9.34 -7.80 -6.02
C ASP A 10 10.64 -8.57 -5.73
N SER A 11 11.68 -8.31 -6.50
CA SER A 11 13.05 -8.73 -6.25
C SER A 11 13.91 -7.49 -6.00
N THR A 12 14.94 -7.64 -5.19
CA THR A 12 15.89 -6.57 -4.85
C THR A 12 16.67 -6.03 -6.05
N THR A 13 16.54 -6.66 -7.20
CA THR A 13 17.22 -6.29 -8.44
C THR A 13 16.23 -6.17 -9.60
N PRO A 14 16.20 -5.01 -10.29
CA PRO A 14 15.57 -4.92 -11.60
C PRO A 14 16.23 -5.90 -12.58
N ASP A 15 15.53 -6.18 -13.68
CA ASP A 15 16.07 -7.06 -14.74
C ASP A 15 17.53 -6.69 -15.06
N PRO A 16 18.46 -7.65 -14.99
CA PRO A 16 19.88 -7.40 -15.26
C PRO A 16 20.16 -6.76 -16.62
N ALA A 17 19.37 -7.08 -17.63
CA ALA A 17 19.52 -6.48 -18.96
C ALA A 17 19.19 -4.98 -18.94
N ILE A 18 18.14 -4.60 -18.20
CA ILE A 18 17.75 -3.19 -18.05
C ILE A 18 18.80 -2.43 -17.24
N THR A 19 19.29 -3.03 -16.15
CA THR A 19 20.32 -2.37 -15.33
C THR A 19 21.63 -2.18 -16.08
N ALA A 20 22.09 -3.18 -16.84
CA ALA A 20 23.27 -3.06 -17.69
C ALA A 20 23.11 -1.97 -18.77
N TRP A 21 21.92 -1.86 -19.36
CA TRP A 21 21.62 -0.80 -20.32
C TRP A 21 21.66 0.60 -19.68
N LEU A 22 21.10 0.77 -18.48
CA LEU A 22 21.15 2.04 -17.74
C LEU A 22 22.56 2.42 -17.33
N GLU A 23 23.37 1.45 -16.91
CA GLU A 23 24.78 1.65 -16.57
C GLU A 23 25.60 2.09 -17.80
N ALA A 24 25.36 1.47 -18.96
CA ALA A 24 25.97 1.87 -20.23
C ALA A 24 25.62 3.31 -20.61
N LEU A 25 24.39 3.76 -20.34
CA LEU A 25 23.94 5.13 -20.56
C LEU A 25 24.34 6.10 -19.43
N LYS A 26 25.00 5.62 -18.38
CA LYS A 26 25.32 6.39 -17.16
C LYS A 26 24.09 7.07 -16.54
N LEU A 27 22.92 6.45 -16.66
CA LEU A 27 21.68 6.94 -16.08
C LEU A 27 21.54 6.41 -14.65
N PRO A 28 21.44 7.28 -13.65
CA PRO A 28 21.21 6.86 -12.29
C PRO A 28 19.81 6.23 -12.15
N TYR A 29 19.70 5.19 -11.32
CA TYR A 29 18.44 4.55 -11.05
C TYR A 29 18.33 4.12 -9.60
N SER A 30 17.08 3.99 -9.15
CA SER A 30 16.71 3.47 -7.84
C SER A 30 15.63 2.42 -7.98
N SER A 31 15.54 1.53 -7.02
CA SER A 31 14.40 0.64 -6.88
C SER A 31 13.68 0.87 -5.55
N VAL A 32 12.36 0.84 -5.60
CA VAL A 32 11.51 1.02 -4.44
C VAL A 32 10.48 -0.07 -4.36
N ASN A 33 10.17 -0.46 -3.14
CA ASN A 33 9.08 -1.37 -2.84
C ASN A 33 8.05 -0.69 -1.93
N PHE A 34 6.83 -1.19 -1.95
CA PHE A 34 5.81 -0.76 -1.02
C PHE A 34 5.76 -1.74 0.15
N ILE A 35 5.80 -1.21 1.36
CA ILE A 35 5.65 -1.97 2.60
C ILE A 35 4.37 -1.54 3.29
N SER A 36 3.66 -2.51 3.86
CA SER A 36 2.50 -2.23 4.70
C SER A 36 2.97 -1.75 6.07
N GLY A 37 2.40 -0.63 6.53
CA GLY A 37 2.57 -0.18 7.91
C GLY A 37 1.55 -0.80 8.86
N GLU A 38 1.60 -0.40 10.12
CA GLU A 38 0.63 -0.85 11.14
C GLU A 38 -0.77 -0.27 10.86
N PRO A 39 -1.84 -1.06 11.10
CA PRO A 39 -3.21 -0.57 10.96
C PRO A 39 -3.48 0.68 11.80
N THR A 40 -3.97 1.72 11.15
CA THR A 40 -4.31 3.00 11.79
C THR A 40 -5.83 3.19 11.82
N PRO A 41 -6.46 3.38 12.97
CA PRO A 41 -7.90 3.57 13.06
C PRO A 41 -8.33 4.92 12.48
N ILE A 42 -9.51 4.96 11.85
CA ILE A 42 -10.11 6.23 11.38
C ILE A 42 -10.72 7.05 12.51
N HIS A 43 -11.06 6.41 13.64
CA HIS A 43 -11.61 7.06 14.83
C HIS A 43 -10.71 6.79 16.04
N SER A 44 -10.52 7.81 16.85
CA SER A 44 -9.60 7.78 18.00
C SER A 44 -10.05 6.87 19.16
N ASP A 45 -11.33 6.53 19.22
CA ASP A 45 -11.95 5.66 20.23
C ASP A 45 -11.94 4.18 19.83
N ALA A 46 -11.40 3.85 18.66
CA ALA A 46 -11.30 2.48 18.22
C ALA A 46 -10.33 1.67 19.11
N PRO A 47 -10.56 0.35 19.28
CA PRO A 47 -9.65 -0.53 20.00
C PRO A 47 -8.24 -0.51 19.40
N ARG A 48 -7.23 -0.93 20.16
CA ARG A 48 -5.90 -1.15 19.59
C ARG A 48 -5.97 -2.29 18.56
N TRP A 49 -5.35 -2.13 17.42
CA TRP A 49 -5.40 -3.13 16.35
C TRP A 49 -4.88 -4.51 16.77
N GLN A 50 -3.91 -4.55 17.71
CA GLN A 50 -3.34 -5.78 18.27
C GLN A 50 -4.37 -6.62 19.06
N ASP A 51 -5.42 -5.98 19.57
CA ASP A 51 -6.45 -6.65 20.37
C ASP A 51 -7.57 -7.26 19.49
N ILE A 52 -7.55 -6.97 18.19
CA ILE A 52 -8.55 -7.45 17.24
C ILE A 52 -8.18 -8.83 16.72
N LYS A 53 -9.06 -9.80 16.96
CA LYS A 53 -8.81 -11.22 16.63
C LYS A 53 -9.30 -11.64 15.24
N GLU A 54 -10.28 -10.92 14.69
CA GLU A 54 -10.92 -11.29 13.42
C GLU A 54 -11.16 -10.06 12.57
N TRP A 55 -10.54 -10.04 11.40
CA TRP A 55 -10.61 -8.95 10.46
C TRP A 55 -11.43 -9.29 9.22
N THR A 56 -12.18 -8.33 8.70
CA THR A 56 -12.61 -8.29 7.31
C THR A 56 -11.66 -7.40 6.54
N LEU A 57 -11.10 -7.90 5.44
CA LEU A 57 -10.25 -7.16 4.53
C LEU A 57 -11.07 -6.73 3.32
N ALA A 58 -11.11 -5.42 3.03
CA ALA A 58 -11.75 -4.86 1.84
C ALA A 58 -10.73 -4.15 0.96
N LEU A 59 -10.50 -4.66 -0.25
CA LEU A 59 -9.50 -4.17 -1.19
C LEU A 59 -10.08 -3.98 -2.59
N GLY A 60 -9.99 -2.76 -3.12
CA GLY A 60 -10.30 -2.41 -4.51
C GLY A 60 -9.04 -2.20 -5.34
N VAL A 61 -8.09 -3.12 -5.27
CA VAL A 61 -6.79 -3.04 -5.95
C VAL A 61 -6.60 -4.23 -6.89
N ALA A 62 -5.95 -3.98 -8.03
CA ALA A 62 -5.74 -4.99 -9.08
C ALA A 62 -4.86 -6.18 -8.64
N LYS A 63 -3.99 -6.00 -7.65
CA LYS A 63 -3.08 -7.04 -7.14
C LYS A 63 -3.09 -7.07 -5.61
N PRO A 64 -4.07 -7.74 -4.99
CA PRO A 64 -4.19 -7.81 -3.53
C PRO A 64 -3.07 -8.61 -2.85
N ASP A 65 -2.42 -9.53 -3.57
CA ASP A 65 -1.41 -10.46 -3.01
C ASP A 65 -0.28 -9.76 -2.24
N ARG A 66 0.14 -8.58 -2.70
CA ARG A 66 1.20 -7.79 -2.04
C ARG A 66 0.76 -7.23 -0.70
N ILE A 67 -0.47 -6.73 -0.65
CA ILE A 67 -1.05 -6.23 0.59
C ILE A 67 -1.24 -7.39 1.55
N GLU A 68 -1.65 -8.55 1.05
CA GLU A 68 -1.79 -9.76 1.85
C GLU A 68 -0.45 -10.27 2.42
N ALA A 69 0.67 -10.07 1.71
CA ALA A 69 1.99 -10.37 2.25
C ALA A 69 2.28 -9.52 3.51
N GLY A 70 2.07 -8.20 3.45
CA GLY A 70 2.23 -7.32 4.60
C GLY A 70 1.27 -7.64 5.76
N ILE A 71 0.02 -8.02 5.45
CA ILE A 71 -0.96 -8.46 6.45
C ILE A 71 -0.46 -9.73 7.17
N ARG A 72 0.16 -10.67 6.45
CA ARG A 72 0.75 -11.88 7.05
C ARG A 72 1.94 -11.54 7.96
N GLU A 73 2.78 -10.60 7.56
CA GLU A 73 3.91 -10.13 8.40
C GLU A 73 3.43 -9.51 9.71
N LEU A 74 2.28 -8.81 9.68
CA LEU A 74 1.63 -8.26 10.87
C LEU A 74 0.87 -9.31 11.69
N ASN A 75 0.81 -10.58 11.26
CA ASN A 75 0.07 -11.67 11.89
C ASN A 75 -1.42 -11.37 12.10
N LEU A 76 -2.05 -10.63 11.20
CA LEU A 76 -3.47 -10.33 11.28
C LEU A 76 -4.32 -11.53 10.85
N SER A 77 -5.28 -11.92 11.68
CA SER A 77 -6.22 -12.99 11.38
C SER A 77 -7.36 -12.47 10.49
N VAL A 78 -7.19 -12.59 9.18
CA VAL A 78 -8.22 -12.19 8.21
C VAL A 78 -9.23 -13.32 8.03
N LYS A 79 -10.45 -13.08 8.49
CA LYS A 79 -11.58 -14.01 8.39
C LYS A 79 -12.28 -13.93 7.04
N HIS A 80 -12.49 -12.74 6.54
CA HIS A 80 -13.17 -12.48 5.27
C HIS A 80 -12.36 -11.55 4.38
N ARG A 81 -12.47 -11.80 3.06
CA ARG A 81 -11.91 -10.94 2.02
C ARG A 81 -13.02 -10.51 1.09
N VAL A 82 -13.16 -9.20 0.91
CA VAL A 82 -14.04 -8.60 -0.07
C VAL A 82 -13.17 -7.81 -1.04
N THR A 83 -13.09 -8.29 -2.27
CA THR A 83 -12.29 -7.64 -3.31
C THR A 83 -13.23 -7.08 -4.38
N GLY A 84 -13.06 -5.82 -4.73
CA GLY A 84 -13.62 -5.24 -5.95
C GLY A 84 -12.63 -5.43 -7.10
N ALA A 85 -13.10 -5.46 -8.34
CA ALA A 85 -12.22 -5.30 -9.50
C ALA A 85 -11.55 -3.92 -9.46
N ASP A 86 -10.46 -3.74 -10.22
CA ASP A 86 -9.77 -2.45 -10.24
C ASP A 86 -10.74 -1.34 -10.69
N HIS A 87 -10.88 -0.32 -9.86
CA HIS A 87 -11.85 0.78 -9.98
C HIS A 87 -13.33 0.42 -9.73
N GLU A 88 -13.67 -0.81 -9.38
CA GLU A 88 -15.03 -1.16 -8.99
C GLU A 88 -15.31 -0.85 -7.51
N VAL A 89 -16.57 -0.53 -7.24
CA VAL A 89 -17.10 -0.32 -5.90
C VAL A 89 -17.26 -1.69 -5.23
N PHE A 90 -16.93 -1.80 -3.94
CA PHE A 90 -17.21 -3.01 -3.18
C PHE A 90 -18.69 -3.37 -3.20
N ASP A 91 -19.00 -4.66 -3.27
CA ASP A 91 -20.34 -5.12 -2.95
C ASP A 91 -20.64 -4.88 -1.47
N LYS A 92 -21.37 -3.80 -1.22
CA LYS A 92 -21.72 -3.32 0.13
C LYS A 92 -22.56 -4.36 0.91
N LYS A 93 -23.35 -5.18 0.23
CA LYS A 93 -24.13 -6.24 0.87
C LYS A 93 -23.21 -7.35 1.38
N THR A 94 -22.32 -7.84 0.53
CA THR A 94 -21.31 -8.83 0.92
C THR A 94 -20.43 -8.30 2.04
N LEU A 95 -19.99 -7.04 1.96
CA LEU A 95 -19.16 -6.43 2.99
C LEU A 95 -19.91 -6.36 4.34
N ALA A 96 -21.17 -5.95 4.34
CA ALA A 96 -22.00 -5.90 5.55
C ALA A 96 -22.14 -7.28 6.20
N LEU A 97 -22.44 -8.32 5.41
CA LEU A 97 -22.53 -9.71 5.91
C LEU A 97 -21.20 -10.19 6.52
N CYS A 98 -20.07 -9.90 5.88
CA CYS A 98 -18.76 -10.24 6.41
C CYS A 98 -18.48 -9.54 7.76
N LEU A 99 -18.92 -8.30 7.90
CA LEU A 99 -18.73 -7.51 9.12
C LEU A 99 -19.58 -8.00 10.30
N GLU A 100 -20.69 -8.71 10.06
CA GLU A 100 -21.49 -9.30 11.15
C GLU A 100 -20.66 -10.26 12.01
N THR A 101 -19.76 -11.01 11.39
CA THR A 101 -18.96 -12.05 12.04
C THR A 101 -17.50 -11.69 12.29
N SER A 102 -17.06 -10.51 11.89
CA SER A 102 -15.73 -9.97 12.19
C SER A 102 -15.80 -8.86 13.23
N LYS A 103 -14.64 -8.45 13.75
CA LYS A 103 -14.54 -7.43 14.80
C LYS A 103 -14.20 -6.05 14.25
N ALA A 104 -13.51 -6.00 13.11
CA ALA A 104 -13.09 -4.76 12.47
C ALA A 104 -12.90 -4.94 10.96
N LEU A 105 -12.89 -3.82 10.27
CA LEU A 105 -12.57 -3.69 8.85
C LEU A 105 -11.15 -3.16 8.67
N LEU A 106 -10.40 -3.76 7.76
CA LEU A 106 -9.13 -3.26 7.28
C LEU A 106 -9.23 -2.94 5.79
N THR A 107 -8.81 -1.74 5.39
CA THR A 107 -8.84 -1.29 4.00
C THR A 107 -7.62 -0.41 3.70
N THR A 108 -7.41 -0.04 2.42
CA THR A 108 -6.37 0.93 2.07
C THR A 108 -6.88 2.37 2.17
N GLU A 109 -5.98 3.34 2.29
CA GLU A 109 -6.37 4.77 2.24
C GLU A 109 -7.10 5.11 0.94
N LYS A 110 -6.63 4.60 -0.20
CA LYS A 110 -7.27 4.80 -1.51
C LYS A 110 -8.72 4.33 -1.50
N ASP A 111 -8.96 3.14 -0.99
CA ASP A 111 -10.30 2.55 -0.96
C ASP A 111 -11.21 3.25 0.03
N TYR A 112 -10.68 3.63 1.19
CA TYR A 112 -11.41 4.43 2.17
C TYR A 112 -11.88 5.76 1.58
N TRP A 113 -11.01 6.54 0.97
CA TRP A 113 -11.38 7.83 0.41
C TRP A 113 -12.40 7.72 -0.73
N ARG A 114 -12.34 6.63 -1.49
CA ARG A 114 -13.33 6.36 -2.55
C ARG A 114 -14.72 6.08 -2.00
N GLU A 115 -14.84 5.38 -0.88
CA GLU A 115 -16.09 4.97 -0.24
C GLU A 115 -16.28 5.59 1.14
N LYS A 116 -15.69 6.76 1.39
CA LYS A 116 -15.62 7.40 2.71
C LYS A 116 -16.96 7.45 3.42
N THR A 117 -18.00 7.94 2.74
CA THR A 117 -19.34 8.07 3.33
C THR A 117 -19.91 6.74 3.81
N TYR A 118 -19.61 5.65 3.10
CA TYR A 118 -20.05 4.32 3.51
C TYR A 118 -19.25 3.82 4.71
N PHE A 119 -17.94 3.96 4.69
CA PHE A 119 -17.09 3.48 5.78
C PHE A 119 -17.30 4.25 7.09
N ASP A 120 -17.55 5.56 7.01
CA ASP A 120 -17.84 6.40 8.19
C ASP A 120 -19.19 6.03 8.88
N GLN A 121 -20.08 5.39 8.17
CA GLN A 121 -21.39 4.96 8.70
C GLN A 121 -21.37 3.54 9.30
N LEU A 122 -20.25 2.83 9.18
CA LEU A 122 -20.15 1.48 9.74
C LEU A 122 -20.12 1.52 11.27
N SER A 123 -20.85 0.61 11.89
CA SER A 123 -20.83 0.42 13.34
C SER A 123 -19.57 -0.31 13.85
N LYS A 124 -18.82 -0.93 12.95
CA LYS A 124 -17.56 -1.63 13.27
C LYS A 124 -16.38 -0.70 13.09
N PRO A 125 -15.34 -0.85 13.89
CA PRO A 125 -14.10 -0.08 13.73
C PRO A 125 -13.48 -0.31 12.35
N VAL A 126 -13.09 0.78 11.69
CA VAL A 126 -12.40 0.77 10.40
C VAL A 126 -10.96 1.21 10.60
N TYR A 127 -10.04 0.47 9.99
CA TYR A 127 -8.62 0.74 10.02
C TYR A 127 -8.07 0.88 8.60
N LEU A 128 -7.16 1.81 8.46
CA LEU A 128 -6.38 2.00 7.24
C LEU A 128 -5.08 1.21 7.34
N LEU A 129 -4.73 0.53 6.27
CA LEU A 129 -3.42 -0.07 6.10
C LEU A 129 -2.55 0.94 5.33
N PRO A 130 -1.68 1.70 5.99
CA PRO A 130 -0.82 2.65 5.31
C PRO A 130 0.21 1.91 4.47
N LEU A 131 0.50 2.46 3.29
CA LEU A 131 1.55 1.98 2.41
C LEU A 131 2.69 2.97 2.40
N SER A 132 3.88 2.52 2.76
CA SER A 132 5.10 3.30 2.76
C SER A 132 6.03 2.84 1.65
N ILE A 133 6.90 3.74 1.19
CA ILE A 133 7.94 3.44 0.20
C ILE A 133 9.20 3.02 0.94
N SER A 134 9.71 1.84 0.62
CA SER A 134 11.01 1.36 1.05
C SER A 134 12.00 1.41 -0.11
N TRP A 135 13.10 2.13 0.07
CA TRP A 135 14.19 2.20 -0.89
C TRP A 135 15.05 0.95 -0.77
N GLN A 136 15.22 0.23 -1.88
CA GLN A 136 15.99 -1.02 -1.91
C GLN A 136 17.40 -0.82 -2.46
N ARG A 137 17.55 0.09 -3.44
CA ARG A 137 18.84 0.37 -4.09
C ARG A 137 18.86 1.80 -4.63
N GLY A 138 20.07 2.41 -4.60
CA GLY A 138 20.39 3.56 -5.44
C GLY A 138 19.94 4.91 -4.93
N GLY A 139 19.81 5.09 -3.64
CA GLY A 139 19.61 6.42 -3.08
C GLY A 139 18.30 6.62 -2.34
N SER A 140 18.20 7.78 -1.72
CA SER A 140 17.02 8.25 -1.00
C SER A 140 16.28 9.30 -1.82
N PHE A 141 15.07 9.62 -1.41
CA PHE A 141 14.30 10.74 -2.00
C PHE A 141 15.09 12.06 -1.95
N THR A 142 15.85 12.30 -0.89
CA THR A 142 16.71 13.48 -0.72
C THR A 142 17.76 13.58 -1.82
N GLN A 143 18.44 12.48 -2.15
CA GLN A 143 19.45 12.46 -3.22
C GLN A 143 18.84 12.74 -4.60
N ILE A 144 17.64 12.23 -4.87
CA ILE A 144 16.93 12.54 -6.11
C ILE A 144 16.60 14.03 -6.19
N LEU A 145 16.11 14.62 -5.11
CA LEU A 145 15.82 16.06 -5.05
C LEU A 145 17.08 16.90 -5.26
N GLU A 146 18.21 16.52 -4.68
CA GLU A 146 19.49 17.22 -4.87
C GLU A 146 19.91 17.23 -6.34
N VAL A 147 19.84 16.09 -7.03
CA VAL A 147 20.16 15.99 -8.46
C VAL A 147 19.23 16.86 -9.30
N LEU A 148 17.91 16.78 -9.04
CA LEU A 148 16.94 17.60 -9.77
C LEU A 148 17.16 19.11 -9.55
N THR A 149 17.45 19.52 -8.32
CA THR A 149 17.71 20.93 -7.98
C THR A 149 18.98 21.44 -8.65
N GLN A 150 20.04 20.64 -8.69
CA GLN A 150 21.30 20.99 -9.36
C GLN A 150 21.11 21.15 -10.89
N ASN A 151 20.25 20.36 -11.50
CA ASN A 151 19.97 20.45 -12.93
C ASN A 151 19.10 21.66 -13.28
N LEU A 152 18.18 22.05 -12.40
CA LEU A 152 17.36 23.26 -12.57
C LEU A 152 18.17 24.55 -12.44
N SER A 153 19.24 24.55 -11.67
CA SER A 153 20.12 25.73 -11.48
C SER A 153 21.13 25.94 -12.63
N LYS A 154 21.20 25.01 -13.59
CA LYS A 154 22.11 25.09 -14.76
C LYS A 154 21.43 25.55 -16.05
N ASN A 155 20.12 25.74 -16.04
CA ASN A 155 19.31 26.27 -17.15
C ASN A 155 18.81 27.69 -16.80
#